data_fb8c2206f02bc256b77d983aa97f1f0d
#
_entry.id   fb8c2206f02bc256b77d983aa97f1f0d
#
_cell.length_a   1.000
_cell.length_b   1.000
_cell.length_c   1.000
_cell.angle_alpha   90.00
_cell.angle_beta   90.00
_cell.angle_gamma   90.00
#
_symmetry.space_group_name_H-M   'P 1'
#
loop_
_entity.id
_entity.type
_entity.pdbx_description
1 polymer ?
#
loop_
_entity_poly.entity_id
_entity_poly.type
_entity_poly.pdbx_seq_one_letter_code
_entity_poly.pdbx_strand_id
1 'polypeptide(L)'
;YYLSNNWSITKEIRAKIFILSIAFLVHCFLVFIIAYIGDLIINPHPVNAMLLLVTILLMYVVSLPLIPLNFLLTRYFGVFVSILINLVLSVICVLFLTLKSLFWVLPWGIMQRIPLITLGILPNGLVVNHNSKYFNDLNALYISIIVS
;
A
#
# COMPACT_ATOMS: atom_id res chain seq x y z
N TYR A 1 -16.72 25.56 23.68
CA TYR A 1 -16.08 24.53 24.52
C TYR A 1 -14.72 24.02 23.97
N TYR A 2 -14.20 24.62 22.89
CA TYR A 2 -12.92 24.24 22.29
C TYR A 2 -11.74 25.18 22.67
N LEU A 3 -11.93 26.12 23.58
CA LEU A 3 -10.97 27.20 23.81
C LEU A 3 -10.06 27.04 25.03
N SER A 4 -10.04 25.90 25.72
CA SER A 4 -9.24 25.75 26.93
C SER A 4 -8.06 24.80 26.86
N ASN A 5 -7.75 24.19 25.72
CA ASN A 5 -6.58 23.33 25.61
C ASN A 5 -5.53 23.97 24.70
N ASN A 6 -4.40 24.36 25.31
CA ASN A 6 -3.16 24.79 24.66
C ASN A 6 -2.49 23.69 23.80
N TRP A 7 -3.30 22.90 23.08
CA TRP A 7 -2.80 21.90 22.14
C TRP A 7 -2.47 22.59 20.82
N SER A 8 -1.18 22.59 20.48
CA SER A 8 -0.75 23.09 19.17
C SER A 8 -1.39 22.22 18.07
N ILE A 9 -1.91 22.85 17.02
CA ILE A 9 -2.48 22.20 15.83
C ILE A 9 -1.56 21.08 15.30
N THR A 10 -0.24 21.28 15.42
CA THR A 10 0.76 20.30 15.01
C THR A 10 0.70 18.99 15.83
N LYS A 11 0.44 19.09 17.14
CA LYS A 11 0.31 17.89 18.00
C LYS A 11 -0.95 17.11 17.65
N GLU A 12 -2.04 17.80 17.36
CA GLU A 12 -3.29 17.18 16.95
C GLU A 12 -3.14 16.44 15.62
N ILE A 13 -2.51 17.04 14.61
CA ILE A 13 -2.25 16.41 13.32
C ILE A 13 -1.37 15.17 13.47
N ARG A 14 -0.30 15.26 14.25
CA ARG A 14 0.59 14.12 14.51
C ARG A 14 -0.15 12.96 15.19
N ALA A 15 -0.96 13.25 16.19
CA ALA A 15 -1.77 12.25 16.87
C ALA A 15 -2.75 11.56 15.92
N LYS A 16 -3.43 12.32 15.05
CA LYS A 16 -4.33 11.77 14.04
C LYS A 16 -3.60 10.86 13.04
N ILE A 17 -2.46 11.29 12.53
CA ILE A 17 -1.63 10.49 11.61
C ILE A 17 -1.18 9.19 12.30
N PHE A 18 -0.75 9.27 13.56
CA PHE A 18 -0.32 8.09 14.32
C PHE A 18 -1.46 7.09 14.53
N ILE A 19 -2.65 7.56 14.93
CA ILE A 19 -3.83 6.71 15.07
C ILE A 19 -4.21 6.06 13.74
N LEU A 20 -4.20 6.82 12.65
CA LEU A 20 -4.48 6.30 11.31
C LEU A 20 -3.45 5.24 10.88
N SER A 21 -2.16 5.43 11.20
CA SER A 21 -1.12 4.44 10.91
C SER A 21 -1.35 3.13 11.65
N ILE A 22 -1.75 3.18 12.94
CA ILE A 22 -2.11 1.97 13.71
C ILE A 22 -3.34 1.30 13.13
N ALA A 23 -4.40 2.06 12.82
CA ALA A 23 -5.60 1.51 12.22
C ALA A 23 -5.30 0.83 10.87
N PHE A 24 -4.42 1.42 10.07
CA PHE A 24 -3.97 0.84 8.82
C PHE A 24 -3.14 -0.44 9.02
N LEU A 25 -2.30 -0.51 10.05
CA LEU A 25 -1.58 -1.73 10.43
C LEU A 25 -2.56 -2.86 10.78
N VAL A 26 -3.56 -2.56 11.60
CA VAL A 26 -4.61 -3.55 11.94
C VAL A 26 -5.34 -4.03 10.68
N HIS A 27 -5.67 -3.11 9.76
CA HIS A 27 -6.26 -3.47 8.48
C HIS A 27 -5.36 -4.41 7.67
N CYS A 28 -4.05 -4.15 7.61
CA CYS A 28 -3.07 -5.03 6.95
C CYS A 28 -3.07 -6.44 7.54
N PHE A 29 -3.16 -6.57 8.87
CA PHE A 29 -3.28 -7.89 9.52
C PHE A 29 -4.58 -8.62 9.16
N LEU A 30 -5.70 -7.91 9.09
CA LEU A 30 -6.97 -8.50 8.63
C LEU A 30 -6.86 -8.99 7.18
N VAL A 31 -6.26 -8.20 6.30
CA VAL A 31 -6.02 -8.59 4.91
C VAL A 31 -5.11 -9.82 4.84
N PHE A 32 -4.06 -9.88 5.69
CA PHE A 32 -3.20 -11.07 5.78
C PHE A 32 -4.00 -12.33 6.13
N ILE A 33 -4.84 -12.27 7.16
CA ILE A 33 -5.64 -13.42 7.61
C ILE A 33 -6.59 -13.87 6.50
N ILE A 34 -7.31 -12.94 5.89
CA ILE A 34 -8.27 -13.24 4.81
C ILE A 34 -7.56 -13.84 3.59
N ALA A 35 -6.44 -13.24 3.17
CA ALA A 35 -5.66 -13.71 2.03
C ALA A 35 -5.08 -15.10 2.30
N TYR A 36 -4.53 -15.35 3.49
CA TYR A 36 -3.95 -16.64 3.87
C TYR A 36 -5.01 -17.75 3.94
N ILE A 37 -6.15 -17.48 4.57
CA ILE A 37 -7.26 -18.45 4.64
C ILE A 37 -7.81 -18.73 3.23
N GLY A 38 -7.99 -17.69 2.42
CA GLY A 38 -8.44 -17.83 1.04
C GLY A 38 -7.49 -18.68 0.20
N ASP A 39 -6.19 -18.46 0.34
CA ASP A 39 -5.17 -19.24 -0.37
C ASP A 39 -5.15 -20.71 0.06
N LEU A 40 -5.28 -20.99 1.36
CA LEU A 40 -5.39 -22.36 1.89
C LEU A 40 -6.61 -23.14 1.36
N ILE A 41 -7.72 -22.43 1.10
CA ILE A 41 -8.95 -23.05 0.60
C ILE A 41 -8.89 -23.32 -0.90
N ILE A 42 -8.29 -22.40 -1.65
CA ILE A 42 -8.36 -22.40 -3.12
C ILE A 42 -7.18 -23.14 -3.75
N ASN A 43 -5.98 -23.03 -3.16
CA ASN A 43 -4.76 -23.55 -3.75
C ASN A 43 -4.28 -24.85 -3.10
N PRO A 44 -4.02 -25.91 -3.92
CA PRO A 44 -3.42 -27.17 -3.42
C PRO A 44 -2.00 -26.96 -2.86
N HIS A 45 -1.30 -25.94 -3.32
CA HIS A 45 0.04 -25.54 -2.89
C HIS A 45 0.01 -24.09 -2.42
N PRO A 46 -0.39 -23.82 -1.17
CA PRO A 46 -0.55 -22.46 -0.67
C PRO A 46 0.80 -21.75 -0.58
N VAL A 47 0.75 -20.44 -0.75
CA VAL A 47 1.93 -19.57 -0.60
C VAL A 47 2.47 -19.66 0.82
N ASN A 48 3.78 -19.57 0.97
CA ASN A 48 4.40 -19.55 2.29
C ASN A 48 3.87 -18.37 3.11
N ALA A 49 3.29 -18.68 4.30
CA ALA A 49 2.73 -17.68 5.19
C ALA A 49 3.72 -16.55 5.55
N MET A 50 5.00 -16.91 5.72
CA MET A 50 6.06 -15.92 6.02
C MET A 50 6.27 -14.97 4.86
N LEU A 51 6.28 -15.46 3.62
CA LEU A 51 6.42 -14.64 2.42
C LEU A 51 5.22 -13.69 2.24
N LEU A 52 4.02 -14.19 2.47
CA LEU A 52 2.81 -13.38 2.42
C LEU A 52 2.83 -12.28 3.50
N LEU A 53 3.23 -12.62 4.73
CA LEU A 53 3.35 -11.66 5.82
C LEU A 53 4.37 -10.58 5.53
N VAL A 54 5.56 -10.94 5.03
CA VAL A 54 6.60 -9.98 4.62
C VAL A 54 6.08 -9.06 3.52
N THR A 55 5.36 -9.60 2.53
CA THR A 55 4.76 -8.80 1.44
C THR A 55 3.81 -7.74 2.00
N ILE A 56 2.92 -8.13 2.90
CA ILE A 56 1.93 -7.21 3.49
C ILE A 56 2.60 -6.16 4.38
N LEU A 57 3.63 -6.54 5.14
CA LEU A 57 4.40 -5.57 5.94
C LEU A 57 5.17 -4.58 5.05
N LEU A 58 5.74 -5.03 3.93
CA LEU A 58 6.35 -4.13 2.94
C LEU A 58 5.32 -3.18 2.34
N MET A 59 4.14 -3.68 1.98
CA MET A 59 3.04 -2.82 1.49
C MET A 59 2.62 -1.79 2.54
N TYR A 60 2.58 -2.16 3.82
CA TYR A 60 2.30 -1.23 4.91
C TYR A 60 3.35 -0.11 4.96
N VAL A 61 4.63 -0.45 5.01
CA VAL A 61 5.74 0.53 5.10
C VAL A 61 5.70 1.49 3.90
N VAL A 62 5.60 0.96 2.69
CA VAL A 62 5.58 1.75 1.45
C VAL A 62 4.34 2.65 1.35
N SER A 63 3.25 2.29 2.04
CA SER A 63 2.01 3.07 2.05
C SER A 63 1.95 4.15 3.12
N LEU A 64 2.90 4.18 4.06
CA LEU A 64 2.91 5.18 5.14
C LEU A 64 2.84 6.64 4.64
N PRO A 65 3.54 7.05 3.56
CA PRO A 65 3.43 8.41 3.02
C PRO A 65 2.05 8.77 2.47
N LEU A 66 1.24 7.77 2.10
CA LEU A 66 -0.13 8.01 1.63
C LEU A 66 -1.04 8.50 2.75
N ILE A 67 -0.76 8.21 4.02
CA ILE A 67 -1.58 8.63 5.16
C ILE A 67 -1.60 10.16 5.28
N PRO A 68 -0.45 10.86 5.43
CA PRO A 68 -0.45 12.32 5.48
C PRO A 68 -0.93 12.96 4.17
N LEU A 69 -0.64 12.36 3.01
CA LEU A 69 -1.12 12.84 1.74
C LEU A 69 -2.65 12.79 1.66
N ASN A 70 -3.27 11.70 2.07
CA ASN A 70 -4.72 11.55 2.12
C ASN A 70 -5.36 12.49 3.15
N PHE A 71 -4.68 12.73 4.26
CA PHE A 71 -5.13 13.72 5.24
C PHE A 71 -5.16 15.13 4.64
N LEU A 72 -4.15 15.52 3.87
CA LEU A 72 -4.12 16.79 3.16
C LEU A 72 -5.19 16.87 2.08
N LEU A 73 -5.33 15.84 1.25
CA LEU A 73 -6.38 15.80 0.22
C LEU A 73 -7.76 15.96 0.84
N THR A 74 -8.04 15.24 1.93
CA THR A 74 -9.33 15.33 2.62
C THR A 74 -9.57 16.71 3.20
N ARG A 75 -8.54 17.36 3.70
CA ARG A 75 -8.63 18.72 4.25
C ARG A 75 -8.95 19.77 3.19
N TYR A 76 -8.38 19.65 1.99
CA TYR A 76 -8.55 20.65 0.92
C TYR A 76 -9.76 20.38 0.03
N PHE A 77 -10.04 19.13 -0.28
CA PHE A 77 -11.07 18.76 -1.26
C PHE A 77 -12.28 18.04 -0.65
N GLY A 78 -12.21 17.70 0.64
CA GLY A 78 -13.24 16.92 1.31
C GLY A 78 -13.06 15.40 1.07
N VAL A 79 -13.82 14.61 1.86
CA VAL A 79 -13.67 13.14 1.89
C VAL A 79 -14.02 12.50 0.55
N PHE A 80 -15.14 12.91 -0.05
CA PHE A 80 -15.64 12.30 -1.29
C PHE A 80 -14.66 12.49 -2.45
N VAL A 81 -14.16 13.70 -2.64
CA VAL A 81 -13.19 14.01 -3.72
C VAL A 81 -11.86 13.30 -3.47
N SER A 82 -11.41 13.19 -2.21
CA SER A 82 -10.21 12.43 -1.86
C SER A 82 -10.32 10.96 -2.23
N ILE A 83 -11.45 10.32 -1.96
CA ILE A 83 -11.70 8.92 -2.35
C ILE A 83 -11.65 8.79 -3.87
N LEU A 84 -12.30 9.69 -4.60
CA LEU A 84 -12.31 9.67 -6.06
C LEU A 84 -10.89 9.84 -6.65
N ILE A 85 -10.10 10.78 -6.13
CA ILE A 85 -8.71 10.99 -6.55
C ILE A 85 -7.89 9.71 -6.31
N ASN A 86 -7.98 9.10 -5.14
CA ASN A 86 -7.26 7.86 -4.83
C ASN A 86 -7.64 6.73 -5.76
N LEU A 87 -8.93 6.57 -6.04
CA LEU A 87 -9.42 5.53 -6.95
C LEU A 87 -8.88 5.75 -8.36
N VAL A 88 -8.98 6.96 -8.89
CA VAL A 88 -8.49 7.30 -10.25
C VAL A 88 -6.99 7.08 -10.35
N LEU A 89 -6.21 7.58 -9.38
CA LEU A 89 -4.75 7.43 -9.39
C LEU A 89 -4.35 5.96 -9.24
N SER A 90 -5.05 5.18 -8.42
CA SER A 90 -4.82 3.73 -8.30
C SER A 90 -5.04 3.02 -9.63
N VAL A 91 -6.14 3.30 -10.33
CA VAL A 91 -6.44 2.71 -11.63
C VAL A 91 -5.40 3.11 -12.70
N ILE A 92 -5.00 4.38 -12.73
CA ILE A 92 -3.95 4.87 -13.64
C ILE A 92 -2.63 4.13 -13.38
N CYS A 93 -2.27 3.93 -12.11
CA CYS A 93 -1.06 3.19 -11.74
C CYS A 93 -1.13 1.73 -12.19
N VAL A 94 -2.26 1.04 -12.01
CA VAL A 94 -2.45 -0.35 -12.48
C VAL A 94 -2.24 -0.44 -13.99
N LEU A 95 -2.87 0.44 -14.75
CA LEU A 95 -2.90 0.35 -16.21
C LEU A 95 -1.60 0.80 -16.88
N PHE A 96 -0.94 1.82 -16.35
CA PHE A 96 0.13 2.50 -17.06
C PHE A 96 1.49 2.48 -16.39
N LEU A 97 1.58 2.40 -15.06
CA LEU A 97 2.82 2.62 -14.34
C LEU A 97 3.41 1.36 -13.70
N THR A 98 2.60 0.46 -13.17
CA THR A 98 3.09 -0.67 -12.35
C THR A 98 4.10 -1.56 -13.06
N LEU A 99 3.98 -1.76 -14.37
CA LEU A 99 4.89 -2.57 -15.17
C LEU A 99 6.03 -1.78 -15.82
N LYS A 100 6.02 -0.46 -15.72
CA LYS A 100 7.08 0.40 -16.29
C LYS A 100 8.13 0.75 -15.25
N SER A 101 9.27 1.26 -15.71
CA SER A 101 10.36 1.76 -14.86
C SER A 101 9.97 2.99 -14.03
N LEU A 102 8.90 3.69 -14.41
CA LEU A 102 8.41 4.89 -13.74
C LEU A 102 7.40 4.61 -12.60
N PHE A 103 7.26 3.36 -12.15
CA PHE A 103 6.31 2.98 -11.09
C PHE A 103 6.52 3.77 -9.77
N TRP A 104 7.74 4.23 -9.51
CA TRP A 104 8.13 4.98 -8.31
C TRP A 104 7.65 6.43 -8.28
N VAL A 105 7.21 6.99 -9.41
CA VAL A 105 6.75 8.38 -9.49
C VAL A 105 5.50 8.63 -8.65
N LEU A 106 4.64 7.64 -8.52
CA LEU A 106 3.41 7.74 -7.74
C LEU A 106 3.37 6.68 -6.63
N PRO A 107 3.04 7.06 -5.39
CA PRO A 107 2.98 6.14 -4.26
C PRO A 107 2.05 4.93 -4.49
N TRP A 108 0.95 5.14 -5.21
CA TRP A 108 0.03 4.04 -5.59
C TRP A 108 0.69 2.99 -6.48
N GLY A 109 1.59 3.40 -7.38
CA GLY A 109 2.35 2.49 -8.25
C GLY A 109 3.35 1.64 -7.47
N ILE A 110 4.01 2.26 -6.49
CA ILE A 110 4.96 1.57 -5.60
C ILE A 110 4.24 0.46 -4.83
N MET A 111 3.12 0.77 -4.19
CA MET A 111 2.34 -0.19 -3.41
C MET A 111 1.91 -1.41 -4.26
N GLN A 112 1.47 -1.18 -5.50
CA GLN A 112 1.01 -2.25 -6.39
C GLN A 112 2.16 -3.09 -6.96
N ARG A 113 3.39 -2.57 -6.96
CA ARG A 113 4.58 -3.29 -7.42
C ARG A 113 5.08 -4.35 -6.41
N ILE A 114 4.84 -4.16 -5.12
CA ILE A 114 5.34 -5.06 -4.06
C ILE A 114 4.85 -6.50 -4.25
N PRO A 115 3.54 -6.80 -4.40
CA PRO A 115 3.08 -8.17 -4.63
C PRO A 115 3.66 -8.81 -5.89
N LEU A 116 3.93 -8.01 -6.93
CA LEU A 116 4.53 -8.50 -8.16
C LEU A 116 5.97 -8.94 -7.95
N ILE A 117 6.75 -8.20 -7.15
CA ILE A 117 8.15 -8.53 -6.85
C ILE A 117 8.26 -9.75 -5.94
N THR A 118 7.41 -9.81 -4.91
CA THR A 118 7.50 -10.81 -3.82
C THR A 118 6.76 -12.09 -4.11
N LEU A 119 5.53 -12.00 -4.63
CA LEU A 119 4.64 -13.13 -4.86
C LEU A 119 4.51 -13.48 -6.34
N GLY A 120 5.01 -12.64 -7.26
CA GLY A 120 4.80 -12.80 -8.68
C GLY A 120 3.34 -12.60 -9.11
N ILE A 121 2.58 -11.81 -8.34
CA ILE A 121 1.17 -11.55 -8.62
C ILE A 121 1.00 -10.15 -9.22
N LEU A 122 0.44 -10.11 -10.43
CA LEU A 122 0.08 -8.86 -11.09
C LEU A 122 -1.10 -8.16 -10.38
N PRO A 123 -1.27 -6.84 -10.54
CA PRO A 123 -2.38 -6.11 -9.95
C PRO A 123 -3.79 -6.61 -10.39
N ASN A 124 -3.87 -7.33 -11.50
CA ASN A 124 -5.09 -7.99 -11.99
C ASN A 124 -5.29 -9.41 -11.43
N GLY A 125 -4.43 -9.86 -10.50
CA GLY A 125 -4.50 -11.18 -9.86
C GLY A 125 -3.87 -12.33 -10.65
N LEU A 126 -3.33 -12.08 -11.85
CA LEU A 126 -2.66 -13.12 -12.63
C LEU A 126 -1.26 -13.39 -12.07
N VAL A 127 -0.89 -14.68 -12.00
CA VAL A 127 0.44 -15.12 -11.59
C VAL A 127 1.41 -14.98 -12.76
N VAL A 128 2.55 -14.39 -12.51
CA VAL A 128 3.62 -14.23 -13.50
C VAL A 128 4.58 -15.41 -13.43
N ASN A 129 5.11 -15.80 -14.57
CA ASN A 129 6.11 -16.87 -14.63
C ASN A 129 7.37 -16.48 -13.84
N HIS A 130 7.93 -17.41 -13.06
CA HIS A 130 9.14 -17.20 -12.24
C HIS A 130 10.36 -16.67 -13.02
N ASN A 131 10.42 -16.90 -14.32
CA ASN A 131 11.47 -16.40 -15.20
C ASN A 131 11.25 -14.96 -15.69
N SER A 132 10.20 -14.27 -15.23
CA SER A 132 9.94 -12.90 -15.65
C SER A 132 10.91 -11.94 -14.97
N LYS A 133 11.32 -10.89 -15.71
CA LYS A 133 12.17 -9.80 -15.18
C LYS A 133 11.54 -9.01 -14.01
N TYR A 134 10.28 -9.23 -13.72
CA TYR A 134 9.55 -8.52 -12.67
C TYR A 134 9.56 -9.27 -11.34
N PHE A 135 9.79 -10.58 -11.37
CA PHE A 135 9.85 -11.41 -10.18
C PHE A 135 11.26 -11.31 -9.57
N ASN A 136 11.35 -11.13 -8.25
CA ASN A 136 12.61 -10.92 -7.52
C ASN A 136 13.45 -9.72 -8.02
N ASP A 137 12.82 -8.69 -8.55
CA ASP A 137 13.49 -7.44 -8.93
C ASP A 137 13.90 -6.63 -7.68
N LEU A 138 15.09 -6.97 -7.14
CA LEU A 138 15.63 -6.33 -5.94
C LEU A 138 15.85 -4.82 -6.14
N ASN A 139 16.18 -4.36 -7.34
CA ASN A 139 16.36 -2.95 -7.62
C ASN A 139 15.04 -2.19 -7.48
N ALA A 140 13.94 -2.76 -8.00
CA ALA A 140 12.62 -2.17 -7.84
C ALA A 140 12.17 -2.17 -6.37
N LEU A 141 12.54 -3.18 -5.59
CA LEU A 141 12.23 -3.26 -4.17
C LEU A 141 12.99 -2.20 -3.37
N TYR A 142 14.30 -2.02 -3.63
CA TYR A 142 15.10 -0.96 -3.00
C TYR A 142 14.56 0.43 -3.33
N ILE A 143 14.23 0.70 -4.60
CA ILE A 143 13.64 1.97 -5.01
C ILE A 143 12.31 2.19 -4.27
N SER A 144 11.48 1.16 -4.14
CA SER A 144 10.19 1.24 -3.44
C SER A 144 10.34 1.66 -1.98
N ILE A 145 11.35 1.14 -1.28
CA ILE A 145 11.60 1.44 0.13
C ILE A 145 12.26 2.82 0.31
N ILE A 146 13.17 3.21 -0.58
CA ILE A 146 13.88 4.51 -0.47
C ILE A 146 12.96 5.68 -0.79
N VAL A 147 12.04 5.52 -1.73
CA VAL A 147 11.14 6.58 -2.19
C VAL A 147 9.91 6.72 -1.27
N SER A 148 9.54 5.66 -0.52
CA SER A 148 8.44 5.71 0.44
C SER A 148 8.84 6.43 1.72
#